data_677da40198ff4bf9b7dcac55ef0cd7d8
#
_entry.id   677da40198ff4bf9b7dcac55ef0cd7d8
#
_cell.length_a   1.000
_cell.length_b   1.000
_cell.length_c   1.000
_cell.angle_alpha   90.00
_cell.angle_beta   90.00
_cell.angle_gamma   90.00
#
_symmetry.space_group_name_H-M   'P 1'
#
loop_
_entity.id
_entity.type
_entity.pdbx_description
1 polymer ?
#
loop_
_entity_poly.entity_id
_entity_poly.type
_entity_poly.pdbx_seq_one_letter_code
_entity_poly.pdbx_strand_id
1 'polypeptide(L)'
;TARREFAANADWLTFCRSAADIRAAVEAGKAAALLSIEGAELLPDRPDALDYVYDAGVRLITLTWNYRSRYGCSSAVDQNEGLTELGKQLVRDCGEKGILVDVSHLSDRGFWDVCEATDRPFVATHSDSRVLCRNSRNLTDEQFAEIANRRGLVGVNLYTPFLVRQSDSVIDDAIDHIERFLGMYGEKVVALGCDFDGCDTLPIGIDGLADMYRLADRMLTLGYKQETVDGLFYDN
;
A
#
# COMPACT_ATOMS: atom_id res chain seq x y z
N THR A 1 22.39 3.53 -1.07
CA THR A 1 21.23 4.35 -1.45
C THR A 1 20.49 3.68 -2.60
N ALA A 2 19.16 3.86 -2.72
CA ALA A 2 18.33 3.26 -3.77
C ALA A 2 18.92 3.42 -5.18
N ARG A 3 19.40 4.61 -5.54
CA ARG A 3 20.05 4.85 -6.85
C ARG A 3 21.25 3.95 -7.14
N ARG A 4 22.05 3.61 -6.13
CA ARG A 4 23.19 2.70 -6.28
C ARG A 4 22.71 1.27 -6.51
N GLU A 5 21.67 0.84 -5.81
CA GLU A 5 21.05 -0.48 -5.98
C GLU A 5 20.43 -0.62 -7.37
N PHE A 6 19.68 0.38 -7.84
CA PHE A 6 19.15 0.38 -9.21
C PHE A 6 20.25 0.30 -10.27
N ALA A 7 21.35 1.03 -10.08
CA ALA A 7 22.47 1.00 -11.02
C ALA A 7 23.22 -0.33 -10.99
N ALA A 8 23.35 -0.94 -9.82
CA ALA A 8 24.05 -2.21 -9.65
C ALA A 8 23.27 -3.42 -10.18
N ASN A 9 21.92 -3.29 -10.26
CA ASN A 9 21.01 -4.36 -10.66
C ASN A 9 20.25 -4.05 -11.97
N ALA A 10 20.77 -3.15 -12.80
CA ALA A 10 20.09 -2.65 -14.00
C ALA A 10 19.86 -3.71 -15.10
N ASP A 11 20.49 -4.86 -15.00
CA ASP A 11 20.29 -6.02 -15.87
C ASP A 11 18.92 -6.68 -15.67
N TRP A 12 18.38 -6.70 -14.46
CA TRP A 12 17.10 -7.33 -14.11
C TRP A 12 16.08 -6.41 -13.43
N LEU A 13 16.48 -5.20 -13.00
CA LEU A 13 15.65 -4.27 -12.26
C LEU A 13 15.62 -2.89 -12.94
N THR A 14 14.43 -2.31 -13.09
CA THR A 14 14.23 -0.96 -13.65
C THR A 14 13.62 -0.04 -12.60
N PHE A 15 14.26 1.12 -12.40
CA PHE A 15 13.67 2.21 -11.61
C PHE A 15 12.64 2.96 -12.45
N CYS A 16 11.39 2.85 -12.07
CA CYS A 16 10.25 3.41 -12.79
C CYS A 16 9.76 4.71 -12.13
N ARG A 17 9.30 5.67 -12.94
CA ARG A 17 8.74 6.95 -12.52
C ARG A 17 7.36 7.20 -13.11
N SER A 18 6.88 6.28 -13.93
CA SER A 18 5.60 6.35 -14.62
C SER A 18 5.05 4.96 -14.92
N ALA A 19 3.75 4.86 -15.17
CA ALA A 19 3.14 3.62 -15.65
C ALA A 19 3.73 3.15 -17.01
N ALA A 20 4.21 4.07 -17.84
CA ALA A 20 4.89 3.72 -19.09
C ALA A 20 6.23 3.02 -18.82
N ASP A 21 6.99 3.49 -17.82
CA ASP A 21 8.25 2.85 -17.43
C ASP A 21 8.02 1.44 -16.88
N ILE A 22 6.94 1.26 -16.09
CA ILE A 22 6.57 -0.05 -15.54
C ILE A 22 6.27 -1.03 -16.69
N ARG A 23 5.42 -0.64 -17.64
CA ARG A 23 5.10 -1.48 -18.81
C ARG A 23 6.34 -1.84 -19.62
N ALA A 24 7.19 -0.86 -19.90
CA ALA A 24 8.43 -1.09 -20.64
C ALA A 24 9.39 -2.04 -19.89
N ALA A 25 9.47 -1.94 -18.56
CA ALA A 25 10.28 -2.84 -17.74
C ALA A 25 9.76 -4.29 -17.82
N VAL A 26 8.44 -4.48 -17.67
CA VAL A 26 7.80 -5.81 -17.77
C VAL A 26 7.97 -6.40 -19.17
N GLU A 27 7.73 -5.62 -20.23
CA GLU A 27 7.96 -6.05 -21.62
C GLU A 27 9.42 -6.46 -21.88
N ALA A 28 10.38 -5.83 -21.19
CA ALA A 28 11.79 -6.19 -21.25
C ALA A 28 12.17 -7.38 -20.34
N GLY A 29 11.21 -8.01 -19.65
CA GLY A 29 11.45 -9.11 -18.72
C GLY A 29 12.17 -8.71 -17.44
N LYS A 30 12.04 -7.43 -17.03
CA LYS A 30 12.67 -6.89 -15.82
C LYS A 30 11.64 -6.61 -14.74
N ALA A 31 12.07 -6.67 -13.50
CA ALA A 31 11.30 -6.16 -12.38
C ALA A 31 11.18 -4.62 -12.46
N ALA A 32 9.98 -4.11 -12.21
CA ALA A 32 9.71 -2.67 -12.14
C ALA A 32 9.68 -2.23 -10.67
N ALA A 33 10.43 -1.19 -10.32
CA ALA A 33 10.46 -0.65 -8.98
C ALA A 33 10.11 0.84 -8.96
N LEU A 34 9.20 1.20 -8.06
CA LEU A 34 8.84 2.57 -7.72
C LEU A 34 9.45 2.97 -6.38
N LEU A 35 9.77 4.24 -6.23
CA LEU A 35 10.23 4.79 -4.97
C LEU A 35 9.05 5.45 -4.24
N SER A 36 8.86 5.08 -2.99
CA SER A 36 7.88 5.66 -2.08
C SER A 36 8.55 6.26 -0.85
N ILE A 37 7.79 7.10 -0.13
CA ILE A 37 8.12 7.59 1.21
C ILE A 37 7.03 7.09 2.13
N GLU A 38 7.39 6.30 3.13
CA GLU A 38 6.49 5.86 4.18
C GLU A 38 6.63 6.77 5.40
N GLY A 39 5.61 7.63 5.57
CA GLY A 39 5.60 8.69 6.56
C GLY A 39 6.05 10.05 6.01
N ALA A 40 5.08 10.96 5.80
CA ALA A 40 5.36 12.31 5.29
C ALA A 40 6.27 13.13 6.23
N GLU A 41 6.44 12.72 7.47
CA GLU A 41 7.42 13.29 8.41
C GLU A 41 8.87 13.17 7.93
N LEU A 42 9.15 12.26 6.99
CA LEU A 42 10.46 12.12 6.36
C LEU A 42 10.72 13.14 5.24
N LEU A 43 9.71 13.92 4.83
CA LEU A 43 9.90 15.00 3.88
C LEU A 43 10.88 16.03 4.46
N PRO A 44 11.85 16.50 3.64
CA PRO A 44 12.83 17.49 4.11
C PRO A 44 12.15 18.80 4.53
N ASP A 45 12.68 19.47 5.55
CA ASP A 45 12.16 20.74 6.05
C ASP A 45 12.61 21.90 5.16
N ARG A 46 11.96 22.02 3.99
CA ARG A 46 12.23 23.05 2.97
C ARG A 46 10.95 23.35 2.18
N PRO A 47 10.79 24.57 1.63
CA PRO A 47 9.57 24.95 0.91
C PRO A 47 9.29 24.10 -0.35
N ASP A 48 10.34 23.63 -1.03
CA ASP A 48 10.28 22.80 -2.24
C ASP A 48 10.44 21.30 -1.96
N ALA A 49 10.08 20.86 -0.74
CA ALA A 49 10.25 19.46 -0.30
C ALA A 49 9.61 18.47 -1.28
N LEU A 50 8.39 18.77 -1.74
CA LEU A 50 7.65 17.89 -2.63
C LEU A 50 8.27 17.83 -4.03
N ASP A 51 8.77 18.98 -4.55
CA ASP A 51 9.52 19.03 -5.81
C ASP A 51 10.80 18.21 -5.72
N TYR A 52 11.52 18.38 -4.64
CA TYR A 52 12.78 17.66 -4.41
C TYR A 52 12.60 16.15 -4.42
N VAL A 53 11.60 15.61 -3.71
CA VAL A 53 11.36 14.16 -3.68
C VAL A 53 10.77 13.64 -5.00
N TYR A 54 9.93 14.43 -5.68
CA TYR A 54 9.40 14.09 -6.99
C TYR A 54 10.53 13.97 -8.04
N ASP A 55 11.47 14.93 -8.06
CA ASP A 55 12.63 14.92 -8.95
C ASP A 55 13.59 13.77 -8.62
N ALA A 56 13.66 13.38 -7.34
CA ALA A 56 14.37 12.18 -6.91
C ALA A 56 13.72 10.89 -7.43
N GLY A 57 12.44 10.94 -7.85
CA GLY A 57 11.70 9.84 -8.44
C GLY A 57 10.62 9.23 -7.54
N VAL A 58 10.33 9.84 -6.39
CA VAL A 58 9.20 9.42 -5.53
C VAL A 58 7.87 9.62 -6.26
N ARG A 59 7.00 8.62 -6.21
CA ARG A 59 5.67 8.65 -6.85
C ARG A 59 4.54 8.23 -5.91
N LEU A 60 4.85 7.90 -4.66
CA LEU A 60 3.89 7.55 -3.63
C LEU A 60 4.36 8.09 -2.28
N ILE A 61 3.45 8.63 -1.49
CA ILE A 61 3.73 9.11 -0.13
C ILE A 61 2.64 8.61 0.81
N THR A 62 3.04 7.83 1.83
CA THR A 62 2.21 7.49 2.98
C THR A 62 2.18 8.68 3.94
N LEU A 63 0.99 9.16 4.31
CA LEU A 63 0.84 10.43 5.02
C LEU A 63 1.38 10.41 6.46
N THR A 64 1.29 9.28 7.12
CA THR A 64 1.79 9.07 8.50
C THR A 64 2.41 7.68 8.59
N TRP A 65 3.39 7.51 9.49
CA TRP A 65 3.78 6.18 9.96
C TRP A 65 3.09 5.91 11.31
N ASN A 66 3.80 5.51 12.34
CA ASN A 66 3.22 5.12 13.64
C ASN A 66 3.14 6.26 14.66
N TYR A 67 3.30 7.51 14.23
CA TYR A 67 3.39 8.69 15.10
C TYR A 67 2.40 9.78 14.71
N ARG A 68 2.20 10.73 15.62
CA ARG A 68 1.65 12.04 15.30
C ARG A 68 2.75 12.88 14.66
N SER A 69 2.47 13.48 13.51
CA SER A 69 3.38 14.34 12.78
C SER A 69 2.77 15.73 12.54
N ARG A 70 3.51 16.63 11.92
CA ARG A 70 2.98 17.91 11.47
C ARG A 70 1.91 17.80 10.39
N TYR A 71 1.74 16.62 9.77
CA TYR A 71 0.77 16.39 8.71
C TYR A 71 -0.53 15.72 9.21
N GLY A 72 -0.47 14.94 10.27
CA GLY A 72 -1.64 14.23 10.78
C GLY A 72 -1.31 13.22 11.86
N CYS A 73 -2.34 12.46 12.23
CA CYS A 73 -2.28 11.46 13.26
C CYS A 73 -2.37 10.03 12.71
N SER A 74 -1.53 9.16 13.24
CA SER A 74 -1.54 7.73 12.92
C SER A 74 -2.65 6.99 13.67
N SER A 75 -3.13 5.89 13.08
CA SER A 75 -4.03 4.91 13.70
C SER A 75 -3.47 4.28 14.98
N ALA A 76 -2.16 4.27 15.15
CA ALA A 76 -1.48 3.78 16.35
C ALA A 76 -1.54 4.76 17.53
N VAL A 77 -1.88 6.02 17.28
CA VAL A 77 -1.92 7.09 18.29
C VAL A 77 -3.35 7.44 18.68
N ASP A 78 -4.18 7.91 17.74
CA ASP A 78 -5.57 8.29 18.00
C ASP A 78 -6.39 8.22 16.71
N GLN A 79 -7.44 7.43 16.71
CA GLN A 79 -8.35 7.26 15.56
C GLN A 79 -9.26 8.48 15.30
N ASN A 80 -9.44 9.34 16.28
CA ASN A 80 -10.34 10.50 16.20
C ASN A 80 -9.61 11.78 15.78
N GLU A 81 -8.30 11.81 15.79
CA GLU A 81 -7.48 12.91 15.33
C GLU A 81 -7.06 12.70 13.88
N GLY A 82 -7.36 13.68 13.02
CA GLY A 82 -7.17 13.57 11.57
C GLY A 82 -5.91 14.26 11.05
N LEU A 83 -6.02 14.74 9.81
CA LEU A 83 -4.98 15.54 9.16
C LEU A 83 -4.98 16.96 9.73
N THR A 84 -3.79 17.54 9.80
CA THR A 84 -3.65 19.00 9.98
C THR A 84 -3.98 19.73 8.68
N GLU A 85 -4.12 21.06 8.72
CA GLU A 85 -4.26 21.84 7.49
C GLU A 85 -3.06 21.68 6.54
N LEU A 86 -1.85 21.50 7.11
CA LEU A 86 -0.66 21.19 6.31
C LEU A 86 -0.77 19.81 5.66
N GLY A 87 -1.33 18.81 6.36
CA GLY A 87 -1.58 17.48 5.80
C GLY A 87 -2.61 17.51 4.67
N LYS A 88 -3.71 18.24 4.83
CA LYS A 88 -4.72 18.44 3.77
C LYS A 88 -4.14 19.17 2.56
N GLN A 89 -3.26 20.15 2.79
CA GLN A 89 -2.55 20.81 1.70
C GLN A 89 -1.60 19.85 0.98
N LEU A 90 -0.85 19.01 1.71
CA LEU A 90 0.02 18.00 1.13
C LEU A 90 -0.76 17.02 0.24
N VAL A 91 -1.96 16.60 0.64
CA VAL A 91 -2.84 15.73 -0.17
C VAL A 91 -3.16 16.39 -1.52
N ARG A 92 -3.54 17.67 -1.51
CA ARG A 92 -3.84 18.44 -2.73
C ARG A 92 -2.59 18.56 -3.62
N ASP A 93 -1.47 18.94 -3.04
CA ASP A 93 -0.21 19.16 -3.75
C ASP A 93 0.31 17.83 -4.38
N CYS A 94 0.20 16.72 -3.67
CA CYS A 94 0.49 15.39 -4.20
C CYS A 94 -0.36 15.09 -5.44
N GLY A 95 -1.67 15.34 -5.34
CA GLY A 95 -2.58 15.15 -6.45
C GLY A 95 -2.25 16.00 -7.69
N GLU A 96 -1.91 17.27 -7.50
CA GLU A 96 -1.50 18.18 -8.59
C GLU A 96 -0.20 17.70 -9.25
N LYS A 97 0.73 17.20 -8.46
CA LYS A 97 2.04 16.76 -8.93
C LYS A 97 2.05 15.35 -9.53
N GLY A 98 0.98 14.58 -9.34
CA GLY A 98 0.91 13.19 -9.78
C GLY A 98 1.66 12.22 -8.85
N ILE A 99 1.70 12.54 -7.56
CA ILE A 99 2.14 11.62 -6.50
C ILE A 99 0.90 10.95 -5.92
N LEU A 100 0.91 9.63 -5.81
CA LEU A 100 -0.16 8.87 -5.16
C LEU A 100 -0.10 9.10 -3.64
N VAL A 101 -1.26 9.34 -3.06
CA VAL A 101 -1.43 9.38 -1.61
C VAL A 101 -1.73 7.97 -1.11
N ASP A 102 -1.03 7.54 -0.08
CA ASP A 102 -1.26 6.28 0.62
C ASP A 102 -1.82 6.57 2.01
N VAL A 103 -2.93 5.89 2.33
CA VAL A 103 -3.64 6.03 3.61
C VAL A 103 -3.31 4.93 4.61
N SER A 104 -2.40 4.00 4.28
CA SER A 104 -1.88 3.04 5.25
C SER A 104 -1.31 3.79 6.47
N HIS A 105 -1.46 3.24 7.66
CA HIS A 105 -1.11 3.86 8.95
C HIS A 105 -1.98 5.03 9.40
N LEU A 106 -2.80 5.64 8.52
CA LEU A 106 -3.57 6.83 8.86
C LEU A 106 -4.72 6.49 9.84
N SER A 107 -5.04 7.42 10.71
CA SER A 107 -6.21 7.33 11.59
C SER A 107 -7.51 7.31 10.81
N ASP A 108 -8.61 6.81 11.41
CA ASP A 108 -9.93 6.81 10.76
C ASP A 108 -10.38 8.23 10.39
N ARG A 109 -10.19 9.21 11.28
CA ARG A 109 -10.51 10.60 10.98
C ARG A 109 -9.64 11.15 9.85
N GLY A 110 -8.33 10.83 9.85
CA GLY A 110 -7.41 11.22 8.80
C GLY A 110 -7.79 10.66 7.43
N PHE A 111 -8.27 9.42 7.39
CA PHE A 111 -8.81 8.82 6.16
C PHE A 111 -9.93 9.68 5.54
N TRP A 112 -10.91 10.09 6.36
CA TRP A 112 -12.01 10.91 5.86
C TRP A 112 -11.57 12.33 5.52
N ASP A 113 -10.55 12.86 6.21
CA ASP A 113 -9.94 14.16 5.83
C ASP A 113 -9.26 14.09 4.45
N VAL A 114 -8.66 12.94 4.06
CA VAL A 114 -8.18 12.72 2.68
C VAL A 114 -9.33 12.75 1.71
N CYS A 115 -10.44 12.07 2.02
CA CYS A 115 -11.64 12.07 1.17
C CYS A 115 -12.22 13.48 0.96
N GLU A 116 -12.16 14.34 1.99
CA GLU A 116 -12.58 15.74 1.90
C GLU A 116 -11.59 16.61 1.11
N ALA A 117 -10.29 16.28 1.14
CA ALA A 117 -9.22 17.08 0.54
C ALA A 117 -9.03 16.85 -0.95
N THR A 118 -9.43 15.68 -1.50
CA THR A 118 -9.23 15.32 -2.90
C THR A 118 -10.32 14.39 -3.43
N ASP A 119 -10.66 14.55 -4.72
CA ASP A 119 -11.48 13.59 -5.48
C ASP A 119 -10.64 12.61 -6.30
N ARG A 120 -9.31 12.70 -6.23
CA ARG A 120 -8.41 11.82 -6.97
C ARG A 120 -8.34 10.44 -6.34
N PRO A 121 -7.99 9.40 -7.12
CA PRO A 121 -7.65 8.10 -6.56
C PRO A 121 -6.53 8.21 -5.53
N PHE A 122 -6.65 7.42 -4.46
CA PHE A 122 -5.60 7.17 -3.48
C PHE A 122 -5.58 5.68 -3.11
N VAL A 123 -4.58 5.21 -2.43
CA VAL A 123 -4.36 3.78 -2.17
C VAL A 123 -4.18 3.51 -0.68
N ALA A 124 -4.40 2.28 -0.27
CA ALA A 124 -3.87 1.72 0.96
C ALA A 124 -2.86 0.65 0.56
N THR A 125 -1.58 0.97 0.61
CA THR A 125 -0.54 0.07 0.08
C THR A 125 -0.43 -1.23 0.84
N HIS A 126 -0.77 -1.23 2.16
CA HIS A 126 -0.65 -2.41 3.03
C HIS A 126 -1.65 -2.32 4.19
N SER A 127 -2.88 -2.79 3.95
CA SER A 127 -3.96 -2.78 4.94
C SER A 127 -4.95 -3.92 4.71
N ASP A 128 -5.48 -4.47 5.80
CA ASP A 128 -6.37 -5.63 5.78
C ASP A 128 -7.81 -5.28 6.17
N SER A 129 -8.69 -6.28 6.25
CA SER A 129 -10.08 -6.09 6.65
C SER A 129 -10.21 -6.05 8.17
N ARG A 130 -10.77 -4.95 8.70
CA ARG A 130 -11.08 -4.79 10.12
C ARG A 130 -12.21 -5.70 10.61
N VAL A 131 -13.04 -6.17 9.69
CA VAL A 131 -14.11 -7.13 10.01
C VAL A 131 -13.53 -8.49 10.38
N LEU A 132 -12.50 -8.95 9.68
CA LEU A 132 -11.86 -10.24 9.96
C LEU A 132 -10.89 -10.13 11.14
N CYS A 133 -10.05 -9.11 11.17
CA CYS A 133 -9.17 -8.85 12.29
C CYS A 133 -9.33 -7.42 12.80
N ARG A 134 -9.90 -7.28 14.00
CA ARG A 134 -10.16 -5.98 14.64
C ARG A 134 -8.86 -5.34 15.11
N ASN A 135 -8.17 -4.71 14.18
CA ASN A 135 -6.96 -3.93 14.40
C ASN A 135 -7.16 -2.51 13.86
N SER A 136 -6.63 -1.50 14.52
CA SER A 136 -6.74 -0.09 14.12
C SER A 136 -6.06 0.21 12.78
N ARG A 137 -5.10 -0.63 12.37
CA ARG A 137 -4.39 -0.53 11.08
C ARG A 137 -5.22 -1.05 9.90
N ASN A 138 -6.26 -1.85 10.17
CA ASN A 138 -7.11 -2.45 9.15
C ASN A 138 -8.24 -1.50 8.75
N LEU A 139 -8.68 -1.61 7.50
CA LEU A 139 -9.74 -0.80 6.91
C LEU A 139 -11.13 -1.30 7.35
N THR A 140 -12.03 -0.37 7.62
CA THR A 140 -13.46 -0.69 7.67
C THR A 140 -14.00 -0.96 6.26
N ASP A 141 -15.18 -1.58 6.17
CA ASP A 141 -15.83 -1.83 4.88
C ASP A 141 -16.13 -0.52 4.14
N GLU A 142 -16.50 0.56 4.88
CA GLU A 142 -16.76 1.87 4.29
C GLU A 142 -15.49 2.52 3.74
N GLN A 143 -14.36 2.38 4.44
CA GLN A 143 -13.06 2.87 3.95
C GLN A 143 -12.63 2.11 2.69
N PHE A 144 -12.74 0.78 2.68
CA PHE A 144 -12.47 -0.01 1.49
C PHE A 144 -13.37 0.38 0.32
N ALA A 145 -14.68 0.54 0.57
CA ALA A 145 -15.64 0.98 -0.43
C ALA A 145 -15.26 2.33 -1.05
N GLU A 146 -14.82 3.28 -0.25
CA GLU A 146 -14.43 4.62 -0.71
C GLU A 146 -13.18 4.56 -1.59
N ILE A 147 -12.16 3.77 -1.22
CA ILE A 147 -10.97 3.53 -2.06
C ILE A 147 -11.39 2.94 -3.41
N ALA A 148 -12.22 1.90 -3.39
CA ALA A 148 -12.70 1.22 -4.60
C ALA A 148 -13.50 2.16 -5.52
N ASN A 149 -14.44 2.94 -4.96
CA ASN A 149 -15.27 3.90 -5.71
C ASN A 149 -14.43 4.98 -6.40
N ARG A 150 -13.29 5.33 -5.82
CA ARG A 150 -12.31 6.28 -6.37
C ARG A 150 -11.31 5.64 -7.33
N ARG A 151 -11.46 4.34 -7.64
CA ARG A 151 -10.53 3.58 -8.49
C ARG A 151 -9.13 3.49 -7.88
N GLY A 152 -9.07 3.48 -6.54
CA GLY A 152 -7.86 3.21 -5.79
C GLY A 152 -7.60 1.71 -5.69
N LEU A 153 -6.56 1.36 -4.95
CA LEU A 153 -6.10 -0.02 -4.77
C LEU A 153 -5.79 -0.27 -3.30
N VAL A 154 -6.07 -1.47 -2.83
CA VAL A 154 -5.71 -1.93 -1.49
C VAL A 154 -4.77 -3.12 -1.59
N GLY A 155 -3.57 -2.97 -1.06
CA GLY A 155 -2.61 -4.06 -0.88
C GLY A 155 -2.86 -4.79 0.43
N VAL A 156 -3.09 -6.11 0.37
CA VAL A 156 -3.25 -6.95 1.55
C VAL A 156 -1.89 -7.14 2.23
N ASN A 157 -1.82 -6.82 3.52
CA ASN A 157 -0.63 -6.94 4.35
C ASN A 157 -0.45 -8.39 4.81
N LEU A 158 0.79 -8.83 5.03
CA LEU A 158 1.10 -10.17 5.55
C LEU A 158 1.54 -10.16 7.01
N TYR A 159 1.45 -9.04 7.70
CA TYR A 159 1.80 -8.96 9.11
C TYR A 159 0.77 -9.71 9.97
N THR A 160 1.21 -10.77 10.65
CA THR A 160 0.33 -11.67 11.45
C THR A 160 -0.68 -10.93 12.33
N PRO A 161 -0.32 -9.87 13.10
CA PRO A 161 -1.27 -9.15 13.95
C PRO A 161 -2.39 -8.40 13.20
N PHE A 162 -2.27 -8.23 11.88
CA PHE A 162 -3.31 -7.61 11.06
C PHE A 162 -4.21 -8.64 10.41
N LEU A 163 -3.71 -9.87 10.23
CA LEU A 163 -4.47 -10.99 9.68
C LEU A 163 -5.32 -11.67 10.75
N VAL A 164 -4.73 -11.98 11.89
CA VAL A 164 -5.40 -12.73 12.97
C VAL A 164 -5.10 -12.13 14.34
N ARG A 165 -5.97 -12.43 15.32
CA ARG A 165 -5.78 -12.02 16.72
C ARG A 165 -4.98 -13.04 17.56
N GLN A 166 -4.59 -14.13 16.93
CA GLN A 166 -3.82 -15.22 17.53
C GLN A 166 -2.32 -14.98 17.33
N SER A 167 -1.49 -15.81 17.93
CA SER A 167 -0.03 -15.67 17.86
C SER A 167 0.56 -16.03 16.50
N ASP A 168 -0.08 -16.93 15.75
CA ASP A 168 0.40 -17.41 14.47
C ASP A 168 -0.68 -17.27 13.40
N SER A 169 -0.29 -16.90 12.19
CA SER A 169 -1.14 -16.91 10.99
C SER A 169 -0.64 -17.92 9.98
N VAL A 170 -1.52 -18.34 9.08
CA VAL A 170 -1.22 -19.19 7.93
C VAL A 170 -1.59 -18.50 6.63
N ILE A 171 -1.17 -19.03 5.50
CA ILE A 171 -1.47 -18.46 4.17
C ILE A 171 -2.97 -18.25 3.96
N ASP A 172 -3.80 -19.17 4.44
CA ASP A 172 -5.25 -19.10 4.29
C ASP A 172 -5.85 -17.87 5.02
N ASP A 173 -5.25 -17.42 6.14
CA ASP A 173 -5.70 -16.20 6.80
C ASP A 173 -5.53 -14.95 5.91
N ALA A 174 -4.44 -14.88 5.15
CA ALA A 174 -4.25 -13.80 4.18
C ALA A 174 -5.25 -13.94 3.01
N ILE A 175 -5.53 -15.16 2.55
CA ILE A 175 -6.53 -15.43 1.51
C ILE A 175 -7.94 -15.01 1.97
N ASP A 176 -8.30 -15.21 3.22
CA ASP A 176 -9.59 -14.76 3.76
C ASP A 176 -9.76 -13.23 3.63
N HIS A 177 -8.71 -12.44 3.91
CA HIS A 177 -8.72 -11.00 3.71
C HIS A 177 -8.84 -10.62 2.23
N ILE A 178 -8.10 -11.31 1.36
CA ILE A 178 -8.19 -11.14 -0.10
C ILE A 178 -9.61 -11.44 -0.57
N GLU A 179 -10.17 -12.60 -0.19
CA GLU A 179 -11.51 -13.02 -0.59
C GLU A 179 -12.59 -12.04 -0.11
N ARG A 180 -12.46 -11.54 1.12
CA ARG A 180 -13.36 -10.50 1.64
C ARG A 180 -13.41 -9.30 0.72
N PHE A 181 -12.27 -8.78 0.33
CA PHE A 181 -12.18 -7.60 -0.53
C PHE A 181 -12.64 -7.88 -1.97
N LEU A 182 -12.26 -9.03 -2.54
CA LEU A 182 -12.74 -9.48 -3.86
C LEU A 182 -14.27 -9.59 -3.89
N GLY A 183 -14.87 -10.14 -2.83
CA GLY A 183 -16.32 -10.30 -2.71
C GLY A 183 -17.10 -8.98 -2.60
N MET A 184 -16.45 -7.88 -2.17
CA MET A 184 -17.09 -6.56 -2.03
C MET A 184 -17.10 -5.78 -3.35
N TYR A 185 -15.99 -5.69 -4.06
CA TYR A 185 -15.82 -4.80 -5.24
C TYR A 185 -15.16 -5.47 -6.45
N GLY A 186 -14.88 -6.77 -6.38
CA GLY A 186 -14.27 -7.53 -7.46
C GLY A 186 -12.75 -7.41 -7.52
N GLU A 187 -12.19 -7.95 -8.62
CA GLU A 187 -10.77 -8.30 -8.72
C GLU A 187 -9.83 -7.11 -8.96
N LYS A 188 -10.34 -5.94 -9.38
CA LYS A 188 -9.53 -4.81 -9.84
C LYS A 188 -9.11 -3.80 -8.77
N VAL A 189 -9.47 -4.05 -7.52
CA VAL A 189 -9.22 -3.13 -6.39
C VAL A 189 -8.32 -3.72 -5.31
N VAL A 190 -7.84 -4.95 -5.52
CA VAL A 190 -7.04 -5.70 -4.53
C VAL A 190 -5.69 -6.05 -5.13
N ALA A 191 -4.64 -5.89 -4.34
CA ALA A 191 -3.26 -6.26 -4.67
C ALA A 191 -2.56 -6.83 -3.42
N LEU A 192 -1.29 -7.14 -3.54
CA LEU A 192 -0.45 -7.55 -2.42
C LEU A 192 0.37 -6.35 -1.91
N GLY A 193 0.34 -6.16 -0.60
CA GLY A 193 1.09 -5.14 0.12
C GLY A 193 1.83 -5.76 1.29
N CYS A 194 2.69 -6.74 0.99
CA CYS A 194 3.21 -7.72 1.94
C CYS A 194 4.00 -7.13 3.11
N ASP A 195 4.51 -5.90 2.96
CA ASP A 195 5.25 -5.19 4.00
C ASP A 195 6.51 -5.97 4.46
N PHE A 196 7.17 -6.67 3.51
CA PHE A 196 8.43 -7.36 3.78
C PHE A 196 9.48 -6.38 4.30
N ASP A 197 10.29 -6.83 5.25
CA ASP A 197 11.26 -6.04 6.02
C ASP A 197 10.62 -5.04 7.02
N GLY A 198 9.32 -4.74 6.90
CA GLY A 198 8.54 -3.96 7.88
C GLY A 198 7.82 -4.82 8.92
N CYS A 199 7.67 -6.12 8.66
CA CYS A 199 7.01 -7.09 9.53
C CYS A 199 8.01 -7.95 10.29
N ASP A 200 7.75 -8.22 11.57
CA ASP A 200 8.53 -9.15 12.40
C ASP A 200 7.92 -10.56 12.44
N THR A 201 6.66 -10.72 12.00
CA THR A 201 5.97 -12.00 11.92
C THR A 201 5.12 -12.08 10.66
N LEU A 202 5.26 -13.19 9.92
CA LEU A 202 4.58 -13.49 8.66
C LEU A 202 3.77 -14.79 8.79
N PRO A 203 2.84 -15.09 7.87
CA PRO A 203 2.12 -16.37 7.85
C PRO A 203 3.08 -17.55 7.76
N ILE A 204 2.80 -18.61 8.51
CA ILE A 204 3.59 -19.83 8.47
C ILE A 204 3.74 -20.32 7.02
N GLY A 205 4.98 -20.51 6.60
CA GLY A 205 5.35 -20.93 5.26
C GLY A 205 5.72 -19.80 4.31
N ILE A 206 5.67 -18.54 4.76
CA ILE A 206 6.21 -17.37 4.05
C ILE A 206 7.29 -16.74 4.91
N ASP A 207 8.55 -16.83 4.48
CA ASP A 207 9.69 -16.21 5.14
C ASP A 207 10.17 -14.96 4.38
N GLY A 208 9.62 -14.70 3.18
CA GLY A 208 9.94 -13.55 2.36
C GLY A 208 9.42 -13.65 0.93
N LEU A 209 9.88 -12.73 0.07
CA LEU A 209 9.42 -12.63 -1.32
C LEU A 209 9.56 -13.94 -2.11
N ALA A 210 10.60 -14.72 -1.84
CA ALA A 210 10.86 -15.99 -2.54
C ALA A 210 9.77 -17.04 -2.31
N ASP A 211 8.98 -16.93 -1.24
CA ASP A 211 7.93 -17.88 -0.89
C ASP A 211 6.54 -17.47 -1.41
N MET A 212 6.41 -16.32 -2.06
CA MET A 212 5.11 -15.79 -2.53
C MET A 212 4.42 -16.70 -3.54
N TYR A 213 5.16 -17.56 -4.25
CA TYR A 213 4.56 -18.59 -5.09
C TYR A 213 3.63 -19.53 -4.31
N ARG A 214 3.85 -19.74 -3.00
CA ARG A 214 3.00 -20.58 -2.13
C ARG A 214 1.61 -19.98 -1.96
N LEU A 215 1.51 -18.65 -1.87
CA LEU A 215 0.21 -17.95 -1.85
C LEU A 215 -0.51 -18.14 -3.20
N ALA A 216 0.20 -17.96 -4.31
CA ALA A 216 -0.36 -18.19 -5.65
C ALA A 216 -0.84 -19.62 -5.83
N ASP A 217 0.00 -20.62 -5.53
CA ASP A 217 -0.33 -22.04 -5.63
C ASP A 217 -1.52 -22.43 -4.73
N ARG A 218 -1.59 -21.85 -3.52
CA ARG A 218 -2.71 -22.09 -2.61
C ARG A 218 -4.01 -21.54 -3.16
N MET A 219 -4.01 -20.32 -3.70
CA MET A 219 -5.19 -19.71 -4.33
C MET A 219 -5.66 -20.55 -5.52
N LEU A 220 -4.75 -20.98 -6.40
CA LEU A 220 -5.09 -21.86 -7.52
C LEU A 220 -5.68 -23.19 -7.05
N THR A 221 -5.14 -23.78 -5.97
CA THR A 221 -5.66 -25.02 -5.35
C THR A 221 -7.07 -24.83 -4.79
N LEU A 222 -7.39 -23.64 -4.28
CA LEU A 222 -8.73 -23.26 -3.81
C LEU A 222 -9.71 -22.96 -4.95
N GLY A 223 -9.23 -22.93 -6.22
CA GLY A 223 -10.07 -22.78 -7.39
C GLY A 223 -10.16 -21.34 -7.92
N TYR A 224 -9.34 -20.41 -7.44
CA TYR A 224 -9.22 -19.09 -8.06
C TYR A 224 -8.66 -19.23 -9.48
N LYS A 225 -9.10 -18.35 -10.38
CA LYS A 225 -8.60 -18.32 -11.75
C LYS A 225 -7.19 -17.74 -11.79
N GLN A 226 -6.41 -18.13 -12.79
CA GLN A 226 -5.08 -17.57 -13.03
C GLN A 226 -5.14 -16.03 -13.17
N GLU A 227 -6.13 -15.51 -13.89
CA GLU A 227 -6.31 -14.07 -14.12
C GLU A 227 -6.55 -13.30 -12.79
N THR A 228 -7.24 -13.91 -11.82
CA THR A 228 -7.43 -13.32 -10.48
C THR A 228 -6.11 -13.27 -9.71
N VAL A 229 -5.33 -14.36 -9.77
CA VAL A 229 -4.01 -14.42 -9.13
C VAL A 229 -3.05 -13.42 -9.77
N ASP A 230 -2.99 -13.38 -11.11
CA ASP A 230 -2.15 -12.44 -11.85
C ASP A 230 -2.53 -10.98 -11.55
N GLY A 231 -3.84 -10.71 -11.45
CA GLY A 231 -4.36 -9.40 -11.03
C GLY A 231 -3.80 -8.95 -9.68
N LEU A 232 -3.85 -9.82 -8.67
CA LEU A 232 -3.33 -9.56 -7.32
C LEU A 232 -1.82 -9.33 -7.29
N PHE A 233 -1.07 -10.11 -8.06
CA PHE A 233 0.38 -10.11 -8.01
C PHE A 233 1.02 -8.97 -8.82
N TYR A 234 0.42 -8.57 -9.96
CA TYR A 234 1.06 -7.56 -10.83
C TYR A 234 0.14 -6.80 -11.81
N ASP A 235 -1.07 -7.27 -12.14
CA ASP A 235 -1.88 -6.63 -13.21
C ASP A 235 -2.80 -5.50 -12.72
N ASN A 236 -3.16 -5.47 -11.42
CA ASN A 236 -3.99 -4.42 -10.84
C ASN A 236 -3.16 -3.22 -10.47
#